data_71e7013d490db029eb3876e022ac1482
#
_entry.id   71e7013d490db029eb3876e022ac1482
#
_cell.length_a   1.000
_cell.length_b   1.000
_cell.length_c   1.000
_cell.angle_alpha   90.00
_cell.angle_beta   90.00
_cell.angle_gamma   90.00
#
_symmetry.space_group_name_H-M   'P 1'
#
loop_
_entity.id
_entity.type
_entity.pdbx_description
1 polymer ?
#
loop_
_entity_poly.entity_id
_entity_poly.type
_entity_poly.pdbx_seq_one_letter_code
_entity_poly.pdbx_strand_id
1 'polypeptide(L)'
;MSTVDPTPGSLPAALAEPTRPVRRGWIALLVAANLGVWMAFFTPIQVLLPQQVERIAPDGKETMLAVVTGVGALAAVLANPLAGALSDRTVARFGRRHLGRRHLWTAGGALLGALALVLLARQQTILGVTVGWVAAQVCFNAMLASLTAAVPDRVPVAQRGAVSGWVGIPQALGLVLGVLLVTALVTGNAAGYLAIAAVVLLLALPFALFTPDDPLPHAHRPALRPRALLAAVDPRRHPDFGWAWITRFLVQLGNALGTLYLLYFLTDEVRHPDPDGALLALILLYTAGLTLTTVVAGWLSDRSGRRKVFVIAAGVVMGVAALLLAAAPVWSVAVVAAPLLGAGYGVYLSVDAALITQVLPAAADRARDLGVINIANSAPQVLGPAISAPIVVHLGGYPALYAATALVTLLGSALVLKIRTVR
;
A
#
# COMPACT_ATOMS: atom_id res chain seq x y z
N MET A 1 13.83 -40.12 12.49
CA MET A 1 13.34 -39.24 11.39
C MET A 1 14.42 -39.25 10.33
N SER A 2 14.21 -40.03 9.26
CA SER A 2 15.17 -40.28 8.17
C SER A 2 15.32 -39.01 7.33
N THR A 3 16.50 -38.40 7.33
CA THR A 3 16.93 -37.40 6.40
C THR A 3 17.21 -38.09 5.07
N VAL A 4 16.25 -38.00 4.15
CA VAL A 4 16.49 -38.38 2.73
C VAL A 4 17.47 -37.37 2.19
N ASP A 5 18.69 -37.79 1.88
CA ASP A 5 19.67 -36.99 1.15
C ASP A 5 19.07 -36.61 -0.22
N PRO A 6 19.07 -35.32 -0.60
CA PRO A 6 18.53 -34.89 -1.88
C PRO A 6 19.39 -35.47 -3.02
N THR A 7 18.73 -36.09 -3.99
CA THR A 7 19.35 -36.55 -5.24
C THR A 7 20.16 -35.40 -5.89
N PRO A 8 21.39 -35.66 -6.39
CA PRO A 8 22.20 -34.64 -7.05
C PRO A 8 21.42 -34.03 -8.23
N GLY A 9 21.09 -32.72 -8.15
CA GLY A 9 20.33 -32.00 -9.17
C GLY A 9 18.94 -31.51 -8.74
N SER A 10 18.41 -31.89 -7.56
CA SER A 10 17.14 -31.34 -7.07
C SER A 10 17.31 -29.92 -6.49
N LEU A 11 16.39 -29.02 -6.85
CA LEU A 11 16.35 -27.68 -6.27
C LEU A 11 16.11 -27.75 -4.74
N PRO A 12 16.79 -26.90 -3.95
CA PRO A 12 16.51 -26.80 -2.50
C PRO A 12 15.03 -26.53 -2.24
N ALA A 13 14.50 -27.03 -1.12
CA ALA A 13 13.10 -26.83 -0.72
C ALA A 13 12.67 -25.35 -0.75
N ALA A 14 13.58 -24.42 -0.40
CA ALA A 14 13.34 -22.97 -0.43
C ALA A 14 13.17 -22.40 -1.86
N LEU A 15 13.55 -23.13 -2.91
CA LEU A 15 13.48 -22.71 -4.33
C LEU A 15 12.56 -23.61 -5.16
N ALA A 16 12.11 -24.73 -4.59
CA ALA A 16 11.19 -25.66 -5.24
C ALA A 16 9.76 -25.08 -5.24
N GLU A 17 9.01 -25.36 -6.30
CA GLU A 17 7.60 -24.96 -6.34
C GLU A 17 6.78 -25.70 -5.27
N PRO A 18 6.01 -25.00 -4.43
CA PRO A 18 5.22 -25.63 -3.38
C PRO A 18 4.13 -26.53 -3.99
N THR A 19 4.04 -27.76 -3.51
CA THR A 19 3.02 -28.74 -3.96
C THR A 19 1.98 -29.03 -2.88
N ARG A 20 2.30 -28.77 -1.60
CA ARG A 20 1.40 -29.05 -0.47
C ARG A 20 0.58 -27.82 -0.10
N PRO A 21 -0.77 -27.93 -0.03
CA PRO A 21 -1.63 -26.82 0.40
C PRO A 21 -1.27 -26.33 1.79
N VAL A 22 -1.28 -25.00 1.97
CA VAL A 22 -1.09 -24.39 3.30
C VAL A 22 -2.35 -24.55 4.15
N ARG A 23 -2.16 -24.73 5.47
CA ARG A 23 -3.25 -24.88 6.42
C ARG A 23 -3.94 -23.53 6.68
N ARG A 24 -5.22 -23.57 7.06
CA ARG A 24 -6.01 -22.37 7.41
C ARG A 24 -5.33 -21.51 8.48
N GLY A 25 -4.68 -22.13 9.50
CA GLY A 25 -3.94 -21.40 10.53
C GLY A 25 -2.75 -20.58 9.98
N TRP A 26 -2.04 -21.10 8.97
CA TRP A 26 -0.98 -20.37 8.28
C TRP A 26 -1.53 -19.13 7.57
N ILE A 27 -2.66 -19.29 6.86
CA ILE A 27 -3.34 -18.19 6.16
C ILE A 27 -3.79 -17.13 7.16
N ALA A 28 -4.42 -17.54 8.28
CA ALA A 28 -4.88 -16.63 9.32
C ALA A 28 -3.74 -15.80 9.93
N LEU A 29 -2.60 -16.41 10.21
CA LEU A 29 -1.42 -15.71 10.73
C LEU A 29 -0.81 -14.77 9.70
N LEU A 30 -0.78 -15.14 8.41
CA LEU A 30 -0.33 -14.27 7.33
C LEU A 30 -1.27 -13.06 7.18
N VAL A 31 -2.58 -13.28 7.22
CA VAL A 31 -3.61 -12.21 7.17
C VAL A 31 -3.47 -11.28 8.37
N ALA A 32 -3.27 -11.81 9.57
CA ALA A 32 -3.05 -11.00 10.77
C ALA A 32 -1.77 -10.14 10.65
N ALA A 33 -0.66 -10.72 10.19
CA ALA A 33 0.58 -9.99 10.00
C ALA A 33 0.42 -8.87 8.95
N ASN A 34 -0.31 -9.13 7.85
CA ASN A 34 -0.65 -8.09 6.87
C ASN A 34 -1.54 -7.00 7.48
N LEU A 35 -2.51 -7.36 8.33
CA LEU A 35 -3.34 -6.37 9.02
C LEU A 35 -2.49 -5.44 9.88
N GLY A 36 -1.54 -5.97 10.66
CA GLY A 36 -0.63 -5.18 11.48
C GLY A 36 0.19 -4.20 10.65
N VAL A 37 0.78 -4.63 9.53
CA VAL A 37 1.60 -3.74 8.69
C VAL A 37 0.76 -2.67 7.99
N TRP A 38 -0.46 -2.99 7.54
CA TRP A 38 -1.34 -1.99 6.92
C TRP A 38 -1.87 -0.95 7.92
N MET A 39 -2.17 -1.35 9.17
CA MET A 39 -2.45 -0.41 10.26
C MET A 39 -1.26 0.50 10.51
N ALA A 40 -0.03 -0.04 10.52
CA ALA A 40 1.20 0.73 10.74
C ALA A 40 1.53 1.70 9.61
N PHE A 41 1.06 1.47 8.38
CA PHE A 41 1.16 2.44 7.29
C PHE A 41 0.08 3.50 7.35
N PHE A 42 -1.18 3.10 7.42
CA PHE A 42 -2.29 4.02 7.22
C PHE A 42 -2.57 4.90 8.43
N THR A 43 -2.52 4.35 9.64
CA THR A 43 -2.88 5.13 10.85
C THR A 43 -1.95 6.32 11.08
N PRO A 44 -0.60 6.17 11.01
CA PRO A 44 0.27 7.34 11.09
C PRO A 44 0.01 8.38 10.00
N ILE A 45 -0.14 7.96 8.75
CA ILE A 45 -0.34 8.88 7.62
C ILE A 45 -1.66 9.65 7.74
N GLN A 46 -2.74 8.97 8.13
CA GLN A 46 -4.08 9.57 8.14
C GLN A 46 -4.37 10.40 9.39
N VAL A 47 -3.79 10.06 10.53
CA VAL A 47 -4.14 10.68 11.82
C VAL A 47 -2.92 11.18 12.57
N LEU A 48 -1.97 10.29 12.90
CA LEU A 48 -0.96 10.61 13.91
C LEU A 48 0.09 11.61 13.42
N LEU A 49 0.57 11.50 12.18
CA LEU A 49 1.51 12.44 11.59
C LEU A 49 0.88 13.83 11.36
N PRO A 50 -0.32 13.95 10.77
CA PRO A 50 -1.01 15.23 10.70
C PRO A 50 -1.15 15.93 12.05
N GLN A 51 -1.65 15.25 13.06
CA GLN A 51 -1.79 15.81 14.43
C GLN A 51 -0.45 16.21 15.05
N GLN A 52 0.61 15.39 14.84
CA GLN A 52 1.94 15.67 15.37
C GLN A 52 2.58 16.87 14.67
N VAL A 53 2.50 16.93 13.34
CA VAL A 53 3.05 18.02 12.54
C VAL A 53 2.34 19.34 12.83
N GLU A 54 1.01 19.35 12.92
CA GLU A 54 0.22 20.53 13.28
C GLU A 54 0.60 21.10 14.65
N ARG A 55 0.86 20.23 15.63
CA ARG A 55 1.32 20.67 16.98
C ARG A 55 2.73 21.27 16.95
N ILE A 56 3.63 20.78 16.08
CA ILE A 56 5.04 21.21 16.01
C ILE A 56 5.19 22.46 15.13
N ALA A 57 4.46 22.55 14.04
CA ALA A 57 4.57 23.61 13.04
C ALA A 57 3.17 24.05 12.54
N PRO A 58 2.37 24.71 13.36
CA PRO A 58 0.98 25.07 13.02
C PRO A 58 0.88 25.97 11.78
N ASP A 59 1.81 26.92 11.63
CA ASP A 59 1.80 27.90 10.52
C ASP A 59 2.29 27.34 9.17
N GLY A 60 2.77 26.07 9.13
CA GLY A 60 3.27 25.45 7.92
C GLY A 60 2.99 23.95 7.85
N LYS A 61 1.92 23.50 8.51
CA LYS A 61 1.59 22.09 8.72
C LYS A 61 1.46 21.30 7.42
N GLU A 62 0.87 21.89 6.37
CA GLU A 62 0.67 21.24 5.08
C GLU A 62 2.02 20.96 4.39
N THR A 63 2.90 21.97 4.37
CA THR A 63 4.23 21.83 3.77
C THR A 63 5.09 20.84 4.56
N MET A 64 5.05 20.93 5.90
CA MET A 64 5.83 20.03 6.74
C MET A 64 5.31 18.59 6.69
N LEU A 65 3.99 18.39 6.62
CA LEU A 65 3.41 17.06 6.39
C LEU A 65 3.83 16.48 5.04
N ALA A 66 3.84 17.32 3.99
CA ALA A 66 4.32 16.93 2.67
C ALA A 66 5.78 16.48 2.69
N VAL A 67 6.65 17.20 3.42
CA VAL A 67 8.06 16.82 3.59
C VAL A 67 8.17 15.48 4.31
N VAL A 68 7.52 15.33 5.46
CA VAL A 68 7.58 14.11 6.28
C VAL A 68 7.09 12.89 5.49
N THR A 69 5.91 13.00 4.89
CA THR A 69 5.28 11.89 4.17
C THR A 69 5.97 11.61 2.83
N GLY A 70 6.40 12.65 2.10
CA GLY A 70 7.10 12.53 0.83
C GLY A 70 8.48 11.87 0.98
N VAL A 71 9.29 12.29 1.96
CA VAL A 71 10.59 11.65 2.24
C VAL A 71 10.40 10.22 2.72
N GLY A 72 9.38 9.96 3.57
CA GLY A 72 9.01 8.61 3.99
C GLY A 72 8.62 7.71 2.82
N ALA A 73 7.82 8.23 1.90
CA ALA A 73 7.39 7.49 0.72
C ALA A 73 8.55 7.21 -0.26
N LEU A 74 9.48 8.15 -0.43
CA LEU A 74 10.72 7.90 -1.19
C LEU A 74 11.54 6.77 -0.57
N ALA A 75 11.69 6.77 0.76
CA ALA A 75 12.34 5.70 1.47
C ALA A 75 11.64 4.34 1.27
N ALA A 76 10.31 4.32 1.27
CA ALA A 76 9.49 3.11 1.02
C ALA A 76 9.73 2.52 -0.37
N VAL A 77 9.74 3.38 -1.41
CA VAL A 77 9.98 2.96 -2.81
C VAL A 77 11.35 2.30 -2.97
N LEU A 78 12.35 2.76 -2.25
CA LEU A 78 13.69 2.18 -2.28
C LEU A 78 13.80 0.95 -1.38
N ALA A 79 13.20 1.00 -0.17
CA ALA A 79 13.32 -0.05 0.84
C ALA A 79 12.65 -1.37 0.41
N ASN A 80 11.47 -1.31 -0.21
CA ASN A 80 10.70 -2.50 -0.54
C ASN A 80 11.45 -3.45 -1.50
N PRO A 81 11.94 -3.02 -2.70
CA PRO A 81 12.68 -3.89 -3.60
C PRO A 81 14.05 -4.30 -3.04
N LEU A 82 14.72 -3.40 -2.31
CA LEU A 82 16.00 -3.72 -1.68
C LEU A 82 15.84 -4.78 -0.59
N ALA A 83 14.86 -4.64 0.28
CA ALA A 83 14.56 -5.63 1.31
C ALA A 83 14.13 -6.97 0.71
N GLY A 84 13.32 -6.96 -0.35
CA GLY A 84 12.97 -8.16 -1.11
C GLY A 84 14.22 -8.89 -1.62
N ALA A 85 15.09 -8.19 -2.33
CA ALA A 85 16.32 -8.74 -2.88
C ALA A 85 17.31 -9.23 -1.78
N LEU A 86 17.40 -8.52 -0.66
CA LEU A 86 18.21 -8.93 0.49
C LEU A 86 17.61 -10.14 1.20
N SER A 87 16.29 -10.17 1.37
CA SER A 87 15.56 -11.31 1.94
C SER A 87 15.76 -12.58 1.11
N ASP A 88 15.75 -12.48 -0.23
CA ASP A 88 16.02 -13.60 -1.14
C ASP A 88 17.41 -14.21 -0.96
N ARG A 89 18.36 -13.44 -0.42
CA ARG A 89 19.76 -13.85 -0.21
C ARG A 89 20.08 -14.18 1.24
N THR A 90 19.13 -13.98 2.14
CA THR A 90 19.36 -14.14 3.57
C THR A 90 19.54 -15.61 3.91
N VAL A 91 20.66 -15.89 4.56
CA VAL A 91 20.96 -17.16 5.19
C VAL A 91 21.23 -16.86 6.64
N ALA A 92 20.23 -17.05 7.48
CA ALA A 92 20.33 -16.79 8.90
C ALA A 92 20.49 -18.08 9.69
N ARG A 93 21.43 -18.07 10.64
CA ARG A 93 21.67 -19.15 11.58
C ARG A 93 21.67 -18.58 12.99
N PHE A 94 20.79 -19.08 13.81
CA PHE A 94 20.75 -18.73 15.23
C PHE A 94 21.08 -19.98 16.05
N GLY A 95 22.31 -20.08 16.54
CA GLY A 95 22.83 -21.28 17.18
C GLY A 95 22.82 -22.48 16.22
N ARG A 96 22.15 -23.57 16.61
CA ARG A 96 21.96 -24.78 15.80
C ARG A 96 20.71 -24.73 14.88
N ARG A 97 19.85 -23.70 14.99
CA ARG A 97 18.63 -23.56 14.17
C ARG A 97 18.94 -22.69 12.96
N HIS A 98 18.61 -23.19 11.78
CA HIS A 98 18.54 -22.37 10.58
C HIS A 98 17.22 -21.61 10.62
N LEU A 99 17.27 -20.27 10.68
CA LEU A 99 16.13 -19.41 10.49
C LEU A 99 15.85 -19.33 9.00
N GLY A 100 14.60 -19.40 8.64
CA GLY A 100 14.19 -19.18 7.26
C GLY A 100 14.49 -17.77 6.77
N ARG A 101 14.51 -17.61 5.47
CA ARG A 101 14.88 -16.34 4.84
C ARG A 101 13.84 -15.22 5.02
N ARG A 102 12.56 -15.55 5.25
CA ARG A 102 11.46 -14.58 5.36
C ARG A 102 11.17 -14.15 6.79
N HIS A 103 11.20 -15.10 7.73
CA HIS A 103 10.82 -14.81 9.11
C HIS A 103 11.75 -13.82 9.81
N LEU A 104 13.06 -13.82 9.47
CA LEU A 104 13.99 -12.82 10.00
C LEU A 104 13.60 -11.39 9.60
N TRP A 105 13.19 -11.18 8.34
CA TRP A 105 12.78 -9.88 7.83
C TRP A 105 11.40 -9.47 8.34
N THR A 106 10.48 -10.44 8.51
CA THR A 106 9.17 -10.18 9.10
C THR A 106 9.29 -9.78 10.57
N ALA A 107 9.99 -10.57 11.38
CA ALA A 107 10.18 -10.27 12.80
C ALA A 107 11.05 -9.04 13.03
N GLY A 108 12.17 -8.92 12.30
CA GLY A 108 13.07 -7.77 12.37
C GLY A 108 12.36 -6.48 11.96
N GLY A 109 11.61 -6.51 10.86
CA GLY A 109 10.80 -5.38 10.39
C GLY A 109 9.72 -4.98 11.39
N ALA A 110 9.04 -5.95 12.00
CA ALA A 110 8.04 -5.69 13.05
C ALA A 110 8.67 -5.07 14.31
N LEU A 111 9.76 -5.65 14.82
CA LEU A 111 10.43 -5.18 16.04
C LEU A 111 11.06 -3.79 15.86
N LEU A 112 11.85 -3.61 14.79
CA LEU A 112 12.51 -2.34 14.53
C LEU A 112 11.51 -1.26 14.09
N GLY A 113 10.45 -1.63 13.37
CA GLY A 113 9.37 -0.73 13.00
C GLY A 113 8.55 -0.27 14.21
N ALA A 114 8.22 -1.19 15.12
CA ALA A 114 7.57 -0.84 16.39
C ALA A 114 8.47 0.08 17.24
N LEU A 115 9.77 -0.19 17.33
CA LEU A 115 10.73 0.70 18.00
C LEU A 115 10.77 2.08 17.33
N ALA A 116 10.78 2.14 16.00
CA ALA A 116 10.74 3.40 15.25
C ALA A 116 9.47 4.20 15.58
N LEU A 117 8.28 3.57 15.69
CA LEU A 117 7.04 4.24 16.13
C LEU A 117 7.12 4.75 17.57
N VAL A 118 7.71 3.97 18.50
CA VAL A 118 7.94 4.40 19.89
C VAL A 118 8.85 5.62 19.96
N LEU A 119 9.91 5.65 19.16
CA LEU A 119 10.82 6.79 19.07
C LEU A 119 10.16 8.00 18.39
N LEU A 120 9.38 7.75 17.33
CA LEU A 120 8.61 8.76 16.61
C LEU A 120 7.60 9.48 17.51
N ALA A 121 6.93 8.73 18.41
CA ALA A 121 5.99 9.27 19.39
C ALA A 121 6.60 10.38 20.31
N ARG A 122 7.92 10.36 20.48
CA ARG A 122 8.65 11.31 21.36
C ARG A 122 9.24 12.50 20.62
N GLN A 123 9.15 12.54 19.29
CA GLN A 123 9.77 13.61 18.50
C GLN A 123 9.01 14.93 18.65
N GLN A 124 9.77 16.02 18.81
CA GLN A 124 9.27 17.38 18.98
C GLN A 124 9.75 18.32 17.87
N THR A 125 10.43 17.80 16.84
CA THR A 125 10.95 18.55 15.70
C THR A 125 10.54 17.87 14.39
N ILE A 126 10.32 18.65 13.35
CA ILE A 126 9.98 18.11 12.02
C ILE A 126 11.06 17.16 11.50
N LEU A 127 12.34 17.50 11.72
CA LEU A 127 13.46 16.62 11.35
C LEU A 127 13.38 15.28 12.09
N GLY A 128 13.13 15.31 13.40
CA GLY A 128 12.99 14.10 14.21
C GLY A 128 11.79 13.24 13.77
N VAL A 129 10.65 13.88 13.46
CA VAL A 129 9.46 13.20 12.90
C VAL A 129 9.78 12.58 11.54
N THR A 130 10.47 13.31 10.66
CA THR A 130 10.87 12.81 9.33
C THR A 130 11.78 11.60 9.45
N VAL A 131 12.83 11.67 10.26
CA VAL A 131 13.78 10.56 10.46
C VAL A 131 13.10 9.35 11.08
N GLY A 132 12.26 9.57 12.11
CA GLY A 132 11.48 8.50 12.75
C GLY A 132 10.51 7.82 11.77
N TRP A 133 9.83 8.61 10.94
CA TRP A 133 8.91 8.08 9.93
C TRP A 133 9.64 7.33 8.81
N VAL A 134 10.78 7.83 8.33
CA VAL A 134 11.65 7.11 7.38
C VAL A 134 12.10 5.77 7.94
N ALA A 135 12.54 5.73 9.19
CA ALA A 135 12.93 4.48 9.84
C ALA A 135 11.76 3.48 9.92
N ALA A 136 10.56 3.95 10.31
CA ALA A 136 9.35 3.14 10.32
C ALA A 136 9.01 2.61 8.92
N GLN A 137 9.05 3.47 7.90
CA GLN A 137 8.79 3.10 6.50
C GLN A 137 9.76 2.03 5.99
N VAL A 138 11.05 2.17 6.23
CA VAL A 138 12.07 1.18 5.84
C VAL A 138 11.77 -0.17 6.50
N CYS A 139 11.51 -0.19 7.79
CA CYS A 139 11.25 -1.42 8.54
C CYS A 139 9.96 -2.12 8.10
N PHE A 140 8.84 -1.37 7.96
CA PHE A 140 7.57 -1.94 7.57
C PHE A 140 7.53 -2.35 6.10
N ASN A 141 8.23 -1.65 5.20
CA ASN A 141 8.39 -2.10 3.81
C ASN A 141 9.24 -3.37 3.71
N ALA A 142 10.27 -3.52 4.55
CA ALA A 142 11.03 -4.76 4.63
C ALA A 142 10.16 -5.94 5.13
N MET A 143 9.32 -5.70 6.13
CA MET A 143 8.33 -6.67 6.60
C MET A 143 7.33 -7.01 5.48
N LEU A 144 6.74 -6.02 4.82
CA LEU A 144 5.76 -6.22 3.75
C LEU A 144 6.35 -7.01 2.57
N ALA A 145 7.56 -6.67 2.13
CA ALA A 145 8.26 -7.41 1.07
C ALA A 145 8.41 -8.90 1.41
N SER A 146 8.75 -9.20 2.67
CA SER A 146 8.90 -10.55 3.19
C SER A 146 7.56 -11.30 3.25
N LEU A 147 6.49 -10.67 3.75
CA LEU A 147 5.14 -11.25 3.81
C LEU A 147 4.58 -11.52 2.40
N THR A 148 4.79 -10.60 1.46
CA THR A 148 4.36 -10.76 0.07
C THR A 148 5.08 -11.94 -0.59
N ALA A 149 6.39 -12.08 -0.37
CA ALA A 149 7.18 -13.18 -0.91
C ALA A 149 6.83 -14.55 -0.27
N ALA A 150 6.28 -14.58 0.93
CA ALA A 150 5.87 -15.83 1.57
C ALA A 150 4.75 -16.55 0.81
N VAL A 151 3.93 -15.84 0.04
CA VAL A 151 2.84 -16.45 -0.76
C VAL A 151 3.41 -17.34 -1.87
N PRO A 152 4.22 -16.86 -2.84
CA PRO A 152 4.80 -17.73 -3.86
C PRO A 152 5.75 -18.79 -3.30
N ASP A 153 6.43 -18.51 -2.17
CA ASP A 153 7.39 -19.44 -1.57
C ASP A 153 6.71 -20.65 -0.89
N ARG A 154 5.45 -20.52 -0.43
CA ARG A 154 4.77 -21.56 0.40
C ARG A 154 3.44 -22.03 -0.17
N VAL A 155 2.79 -21.25 -1.02
CA VAL A 155 1.44 -21.54 -1.49
C VAL A 155 1.48 -22.15 -2.89
N PRO A 156 0.92 -23.37 -3.09
CA PRO A 156 0.79 -23.97 -4.41
C PRO A 156 0.01 -23.09 -5.37
N VAL A 157 0.31 -23.16 -6.67
CA VAL A 157 -0.34 -22.37 -7.73
C VAL A 157 -1.86 -22.44 -7.64
N ALA A 158 -2.42 -23.64 -7.42
CA ALA A 158 -3.86 -23.86 -7.32
C ALA A 158 -4.54 -23.12 -6.14
N GLN A 159 -3.78 -22.77 -5.08
CA GLN A 159 -4.31 -22.11 -3.87
C GLN A 159 -3.97 -20.61 -3.84
N ARG A 160 -3.04 -20.13 -4.68
CA ARG A 160 -2.53 -18.73 -4.65
C ARG A 160 -3.64 -17.70 -4.80
N GLY A 161 -4.60 -17.92 -5.70
CA GLY A 161 -5.72 -16.99 -5.92
C GLY A 161 -6.54 -16.77 -4.65
N ALA A 162 -6.94 -17.86 -3.99
CA ALA A 162 -7.71 -17.78 -2.75
C ALA A 162 -6.90 -17.11 -1.61
N VAL A 163 -5.63 -17.48 -1.43
CA VAL A 163 -4.76 -16.88 -0.40
C VAL A 163 -4.51 -15.40 -0.67
N SER A 164 -4.27 -15.00 -1.92
CA SER A 164 -4.09 -13.60 -2.30
C SER A 164 -5.35 -12.77 -2.05
N GLY A 165 -6.53 -13.34 -2.27
CA GLY A 165 -7.80 -12.71 -1.92
C GLY A 165 -7.90 -12.42 -0.41
N TRP A 166 -7.57 -13.40 0.43
CA TRP A 166 -7.53 -13.21 1.89
C TRP A 166 -6.49 -12.17 2.33
N VAL A 167 -5.31 -12.14 1.71
CA VAL A 167 -4.23 -11.17 2.00
C VAL A 167 -4.58 -9.75 1.54
N GLY A 168 -5.49 -9.59 0.59
CA GLY A 168 -5.99 -8.28 0.15
C GLY A 168 -6.91 -7.57 1.16
N ILE A 169 -7.68 -8.34 1.94
CA ILE A 169 -8.63 -7.80 2.93
C ILE A 169 -7.96 -6.91 4.00
N PRO A 170 -6.83 -7.28 4.60
CA PRO A 170 -6.09 -6.46 5.56
C PRO A 170 -5.78 -5.04 5.12
N GLN A 171 -5.61 -4.76 3.85
CA GLN A 171 -5.34 -3.41 3.37
C GLN A 171 -6.52 -2.48 3.65
N ALA A 172 -7.73 -2.88 3.35
CA ALA A 172 -8.92 -2.09 3.62
C ALA A 172 -9.25 -2.03 5.12
N LEU A 173 -9.21 -3.18 5.80
CA LEU A 173 -9.49 -3.25 7.24
C LEU A 173 -8.44 -2.51 8.07
N GLY A 174 -7.16 -2.52 7.67
CA GLY A 174 -6.08 -1.85 8.37
C GLY A 174 -6.29 -0.33 8.46
N LEU A 175 -6.80 0.28 7.39
CA LEU A 175 -7.18 1.69 7.41
C LEU A 175 -8.27 1.95 8.44
N VAL A 176 -9.38 1.22 8.37
CA VAL A 176 -10.55 1.44 9.25
C VAL A 176 -10.21 1.14 10.71
N LEU A 177 -9.67 -0.05 10.98
CA LEU A 177 -9.36 -0.47 12.35
C LEU A 177 -8.26 0.37 12.99
N GLY A 178 -7.29 0.81 12.19
CA GLY A 178 -6.21 1.68 12.65
C GLY A 178 -6.73 3.05 13.06
N VAL A 179 -7.55 3.69 12.22
CA VAL A 179 -8.15 4.99 12.53
C VAL A 179 -9.10 4.86 13.72
N LEU A 180 -9.98 3.86 13.73
CA LEU A 180 -10.88 3.61 14.86
C LEU A 180 -10.12 3.45 16.19
N LEU A 181 -9.00 2.72 16.17
CA LEU A 181 -8.18 2.52 17.37
C LEU A 181 -7.69 3.85 17.96
N VAL A 182 -7.17 4.76 17.13
CA VAL A 182 -6.50 5.98 17.61
C VAL A 182 -7.42 7.18 17.72
N THR A 183 -8.63 7.13 17.15
CA THR A 183 -9.61 8.23 17.27
C THR A 183 -10.69 7.94 18.31
N ALA A 184 -11.07 6.68 18.52
CA ALA A 184 -12.18 6.32 19.39
C ALA A 184 -11.78 5.52 20.64
N LEU A 185 -10.66 4.77 20.62
CA LEU A 185 -10.28 3.88 21.71
C LEU A 185 -9.05 4.33 22.49
N VAL A 186 -8.10 5.02 21.82
CA VAL A 186 -6.84 5.47 22.43
C VAL A 186 -6.71 6.97 22.28
N THR A 187 -6.76 7.68 23.41
CA THR A 187 -6.64 9.13 23.41
C THR A 187 -5.18 9.59 23.46
N GLY A 188 -4.84 10.53 22.59
CA GLY A 188 -3.52 11.17 22.54
C GLY A 188 -2.57 10.57 21.50
N ASN A 189 -1.88 11.46 20.82
CA ASN A 189 -1.01 11.14 19.68
C ASN A 189 0.10 10.14 20.02
N ALA A 190 0.82 10.35 21.15
CA ALA A 190 1.89 9.43 21.58
C ALA A 190 1.35 8.03 21.92
N ALA A 191 0.21 7.96 22.62
CA ALA A 191 -0.45 6.70 22.95
C ALA A 191 -0.92 5.97 21.67
N GLY A 192 -1.36 6.70 20.66
CA GLY A 192 -1.72 6.15 19.35
C GLY A 192 -0.54 5.44 18.68
N TYR A 193 0.64 6.04 18.64
CA TYR A 193 1.85 5.39 18.12
C TYR A 193 2.21 4.12 18.89
N LEU A 194 2.13 4.16 20.24
CA LEU A 194 2.41 3.00 21.09
C LEU A 194 1.41 1.87 20.87
N ALA A 195 0.13 2.21 20.70
CA ALA A 195 -0.92 1.23 20.41
C ALA A 195 -0.67 0.54 19.06
N ILE A 196 -0.34 1.28 18.00
CA ILE A 196 -0.01 0.71 16.69
C ILE A 196 1.26 -0.14 16.78
N ALA A 197 2.29 0.28 17.49
CA ALA A 197 3.50 -0.51 17.73
C ALA A 197 3.17 -1.86 18.39
N ALA A 198 2.33 -1.85 19.43
CA ALA A 198 1.89 -3.07 20.11
C ALA A 198 1.06 -3.98 19.19
N VAL A 199 0.13 -3.42 18.40
CA VAL A 199 -0.69 -4.16 17.44
C VAL A 199 0.18 -4.84 16.38
N VAL A 200 1.18 -4.14 15.82
CA VAL A 200 2.10 -4.73 14.85
C VAL A 200 2.83 -5.94 15.44
N LEU A 201 3.36 -5.81 16.65
CA LEU A 201 4.07 -6.93 17.30
C LEU A 201 3.12 -8.09 17.57
N LEU A 202 1.93 -7.82 18.10
CA LEU A 202 0.93 -8.84 18.44
C LEU A 202 0.50 -9.62 17.19
N LEU A 203 0.31 -8.95 16.06
CA LEU A 203 -0.22 -9.57 14.85
C LEU A 203 0.88 -10.18 13.96
N ALA A 204 2.11 -9.63 13.96
CA ALA A 204 3.17 -10.08 13.07
C ALA A 204 4.08 -11.17 13.66
N LEU A 205 4.43 -11.06 14.94
CA LEU A 205 5.34 -12.04 15.56
C LEU A 205 4.81 -13.48 15.56
N PRO A 206 3.51 -13.76 15.77
CA PRO A 206 3.01 -15.12 15.68
C PRO A 206 3.24 -15.78 14.32
N PHE A 207 3.15 -15.02 13.22
CA PHE A 207 3.48 -15.54 11.89
C PHE A 207 4.94 -15.99 11.82
N ALA A 208 5.88 -15.17 12.26
CA ALA A 208 7.31 -15.49 12.22
C ALA A 208 7.71 -16.60 13.20
N LEU A 209 6.99 -16.76 14.33
CA LEU A 209 7.33 -17.72 15.37
C LEU A 209 6.68 -19.11 15.17
N PHE A 210 5.46 -19.16 14.64
CA PHE A 210 4.66 -20.39 14.59
C PHE A 210 4.47 -20.94 13.17
N THR A 211 4.97 -20.27 12.13
CA THR A 211 4.90 -20.81 10.77
C THR A 211 6.27 -21.33 10.29
N PRO A 212 6.31 -22.32 9.39
CA PRO A 212 7.56 -22.83 8.86
C PRO A 212 8.11 -21.88 7.78
N ASP A 213 9.43 -21.73 7.75
CA ASP A 213 10.17 -21.00 6.73
C ASP A 213 11.45 -21.78 6.37
N ASP A 214 11.65 -22.06 5.09
CA ASP A 214 12.72 -22.93 4.64
C ASP A 214 14.03 -22.11 4.47
N PRO A 215 15.15 -22.58 5.05
CA PRO A 215 16.42 -21.91 4.91
C PRO A 215 16.98 -22.05 3.49
N LEU A 216 17.59 -20.98 2.97
CA LEU A 216 18.29 -21.00 1.69
C LEU A 216 19.72 -21.48 1.87
N PRO A 217 20.17 -22.57 1.14
CA PRO A 217 21.56 -22.98 1.14
C PRO A 217 22.49 -21.94 0.53
N HIS A 218 23.70 -21.79 1.07
CA HIS A 218 24.70 -20.82 0.60
C HIS A 218 25.02 -20.93 -0.89
N ALA A 219 25.08 -22.14 -1.41
CA ALA A 219 25.38 -22.44 -2.81
C ALA A 219 24.35 -21.89 -3.81
N HIS A 220 23.11 -21.58 -3.35
CA HIS A 220 22.01 -21.14 -4.21
C HIS A 220 21.65 -19.66 -4.00
N ARG A 221 22.56 -18.84 -3.43
CA ARG A 221 22.35 -17.40 -3.27
C ARG A 221 22.24 -16.71 -4.63
N PRO A 222 21.12 -16.02 -4.94
CA PRO A 222 21.00 -15.26 -6.18
C PRO A 222 21.97 -14.08 -6.19
N ALA A 223 22.57 -13.78 -7.37
CA ALA A 223 23.40 -12.60 -7.51
C ALA A 223 22.55 -11.32 -7.47
N LEU A 224 23.01 -10.28 -6.75
CA LEU A 224 22.43 -8.94 -6.87
C LEU A 224 22.78 -8.39 -8.26
N ARG A 225 21.77 -8.14 -9.08
CA ARG A 225 21.92 -7.49 -10.39
C ARG A 225 21.21 -6.13 -10.35
N PRO A 226 21.86 -5.06 -9.89
CA PRO A 226 21.23 -3.72 -9.78
C PRO A 226 20.67 -3.22 -11.11
N ARG A 227 21.36 -3.55 -12.22
CA ARG A 227 20.93 -3.19 -13.57
C ARG A 227 19.61 -3.87 -13.98
N ALA A 228 19.30 -5.04 -13.46
CA ALA A 228 18.04 -5.72 -13.74
C ALA A 228 16.85 -5.05 -13.03
N LEU A 229 17.09 -4.42 -11.86
CA LEU A 229 16.08 -3.61 -11.14
C LEU A 229 15.79 -2.28 -11.88
N LEU A 230 16.79 -1.77 -12.62
CA LEU A 230 16.68 -0.49 -13.35
C LEU A 230 16.31 -0.67 -14.83
N ALA A 231 16.26 -1.90 -15.34
CA ALA A 231 15.86 -2.19 -16.71
C ALA A 231 14.35 -1.97 -16.88
N ALA A 232 13.96 -0.71 -17.02
CA ALA A 232 12.59 -0.32 -17.33
C ALA A 232 12.13 -0.99 -18.63
N VAL A 233 10.85 -1.36 -18.68
CA VAL A 233 10.21 -1.76 -19.94
C VAL A 233 10.27 -0.56 -20.88
N ASP A 234 10.78 -0.76 -22.10
CA ASP A 234 10.81 0.27 -23.13
C ASP A 234 9.36 0.54 -23.62
N PRO A 235 8.75 1.70 -23.28
CA PRO A 235 7.37 2.00 -23.65
C PRO A 235 7.19 2.16 -25.17
N ARG A 236 8.28 2.30 -25.93
CA ARG A 236 8.23 2.37 -27.40
C ARG A 236 8.01 1.00 -28.01
N ARG A 237 8.53 -0.05 -27.38
CA ARG A 237 8.33 -1.45 -27.81
C ARG A 237 6.99 -2.03 -27.35
N HIS A 238 6.48 -1.56 -26.21
CA HIS A 238 5.24 -2.04 -25.61
C HIS A 238 4.31 -0.86 -25.26
N PRO A 239 3.70 -0.18 -26.27
CA PRO A 239 2.92 1.03 -26.05
C PRO A 239 1.69 0.81 -25.16
N ASP A 240 1.01 -0.34 -25.26
CA ASP A 240 -0.16 -0.66 -24.45
C ASP A 240 0.20 -0.81 -22.96
N PHE A 241 1.36 -1.39 -22.66
CA PHE A 241 1.89 -1.45 -21.31
C PHE A 241 2.22 -0.05 -20.76
N GLY A 242 2.83 0.81 -21.59
CA GLY A 242 3.12 2.20 -21.21
C GLY A 242 1.84 2.99 -20.89
N TRP A 243 0.80 2.86 -21.69
CA TRP A 243 -0.49 3.52 -21.43
C TRP A 243 -1.18 2.97 -20.19
N ALA A 244 -1.14 1.65 -19.95
CA ALA A 244 -1.67 1.06 -18.73
C ALA A 244 -0.93 1.57 -17.48
N TRP A 245 0.41 1.71 -17.57
CA TRP A 245 1.23 2.28 -16.51
C TRP A 245 0.84 3.73 -16.18
N ILE A 246 0.70 4.59 -17.22
CA ILE A 246 0.31 6.00 -17.04
C ILE A 246 -1.11 6.11 -16.47
N THR A 247 -2.06 5.34 -17.00
CA THR A 247 -3.44 5.27 -16.48
C THR A 247 -3.43 4.94 -14.98
N ARG A 248 -2.72 3.88 -14.61
CA ARG A 248 -2.60 3.44 -13.22
C ARG A 248 -1.97 4.51 -12.35
N PHE A 249 -0.85 5.08 -12.78
CA PHE A 249 -0.16 6.13 -12.05
C PHE A 249 -1.08 7.33 -11.78
N LEU A 250 -1.80 7.83 -12.78
CA LEU A 250 -2.67 9.00 -12.64
C LEU A 250 -3.90 8.72 -11.76
N VAL A 251 -4.54 7.56 -11.89
CA VAL A 251 -5.70 7.23 -11.03
C VAL A 251 -5.25 7.04 -9.57
N GLN A 252 -4.11 6.39 -9.36
CA GLN A 252 -3.52 6.26 -8.02
C GLN A 252 -3.11 7.60 -7.43
N LEU A 253 -2.56 8.50 -8.26
CA LEU A 253 -2.22 9.86 -7.85
C LEU A 253 -3.48 10.65 -7.47
N GLY A 254 -4.54 10.57 -8.28
CA GLY A 254 -5.81 11.20 -7.95
C GLY A 254 -6.39 10.71 -6.62
N ASN A 255 -6.34 9.40 -6.37
CA ASN A 255 -6.77 8.86 -5.07
C ASN A 255 -5.89 9.36 -3.90
N ALA A 256 -4.58 9.42 -4.09
CA ALA A 256 -3.66 9.94 -3.06
C ALA A 256 -3.91 11.44 -2.77
N LEU A 257 -4.10 12.27 -3.80
CA LEU A 257 -4.44 13.71 -3.64
C LEU A 257 -5.76 13.89 -2.88
N GLY A 258 -6.77 13.08 -3.19
CA GLY A 258 -8.11 13.17 -2.59
C GLY A 258 -8.18 12.73 -1.12
N THR A 259 -7.22 11.94 -0.64
CA THR A 259 -7.30 11.35 0.70
C THR A 259 -6.25 11.88 1.68
N LEU A 260 -5.11 12.35 1.19
CA LEU A 260 -3.96 12.69 2.07
C LEU A 260 -4.24 13.81 3.06
N TYR A 261 -4.91 14.88 2.60
CA TYR A 261 -5.16 16.08 3.43
C TYR A 261 -6.58 16.12 4.01
N LEU A 262 -7.25 14.97 4.08
CA LEU A 262 -8.65 14.89 4.48
C LEU A 262 -8.88 15.41 5.92
N LEU A 263 -7.96 15.13 6.85
CA LEU A 263 -8.05 15.65 8.21
C LEU A 263 -7.95 17.18 8.24
N TYR A 264 -6.97 17.74 7.53
CA TYR A 264 -6.79 19.19 7.44
C TYR A 264 -7.96 19.88 6.72
N PHE A 265 -8.49 19.25 5.66
CA PHE A 265 -9.70 19.71 4.98
C PHE A 265 -10.89 19.80 5.96
N LEU A 266 -11.07 18.78 6.81
CA LEU A 266 -12.13 18.78 7.83
C LEU A 266 -11.92 19.85 8.90
N THR A 267 -10.68 20.12 9.27
CA THR A 267 -10.32 21.10 10.30
C THR A 267 -10.41 22.53 9.77
N ASP A 268 -9.78 22.81 8.63
CA ASP A 268 -9.52 24.18 8.16
C ASP A 268 -10.66 24.71 7.27
N GLU A 269 -11.17 23.86 6.37
CA GLU A 269 -12.15 24.29 5.35
C GLU A 269 -13.58 23.99 5.81
N VAL A 270 -13.86 22.74 6.21
CA VAL A 270 -15.18 22.32 6.69
C VAL A 270 -15.44 22.87 8.11
N ARG A 271 -14.39 23.07 8.90
CA ARG A 271 -14.43 23.52 10.30
C ARG A 271 -15.35 22.66 11.15
N HIS A 272 -15.21 21.34 11.00
CA HIS A 272 -16.02 20.38 11.72
C HIS A 272 -15.68 20.41 13.23
N PRO A 273 -16.67 20.40 14.14
CA PRO A 273 -16.42 20.50 15.59
C PRO A 273 -15.65 19.28 16.14
N ASP A 274 -15.74 18.13 15.48
CA ASP A 274 -14.98 16.90 15.78
C ASP A 274 -14.35 16.37 14.48
N PRO A 275 -13.17 16.87 14.07
CA PRO A 275 -12.52 16.46 12.82
C PRO A 275 -12.07 15.00 12.82
N ASP A 276 -11.63 14.45 13.97
CA ASP A 276 -11.17 13.07 14.08
C ASP A 276 -12.33 12.06 13.92
N GLY A 277 -13.46 12.31 14.58
CA GLY A 277 -14.68 11.52 14.40
C GLY A 277 -15.26 11.64 12.98
N ALA A 278 -15.22 12.85 12.41
CA ALA A 278 -15.62 13.09 11.02
C ALA A 278 -14.72 12.33 10.02
N LEU A 279 -13.41 12.36 10.25
CA LEU A 279 -12.46 11.59 9.43
C LEU A 279 -12.77 10.08 9.46
N LEU A 280 -13.01 9.53 10.66
CA LEU A 280 -13.41 8.13 10.81
C LEU A 280 -14.68 7.83 10.03
N ALA A 281 -15.70 8.68 10.13
CA ALA A 281 -16.96 8.50 9.39
C ALA A 281 -16.75 8.50 7.87
N LEU A 282 -15.96 9.44 7.34
CA LEU A 282 -15.64 9.48 5.90
C LEU A 282 -14.82 8.28 5.43
N ILE A 283 -13.87 7.81 6.24
CA ILE A 283 -13.08 6.60 5.94
C ILE A 283 -13.98 5.35 5.92
N LEU A 284 -14.93 5.25 6.85
CA LEU A 284 -15.90 4.14 6.85
C LEU A 284 -16.78 4.16 5.60
N LEU A 285 -17.32 5.33 5.24
CA LEU A 285 -18.13 5.51 4.03
C LEU A 285 -17.35 5.22 2.75
N TYR A 286 -16.11 5.73 2.65
CA TYR A 286 -15.19 5.43 1.55
C TYR A 286 -14.93 3.94 1.43
N THR A 287 -14.60 3.28 2.54
CA THR A 287 -14.28 1.84 2.57
C THR A 287 -15.50 0.98 2.25
N ALA A 288 -16.69 1.38 2.71
CA ALA A 288 -17.93 0.72 2.36
C ALA A 288 -18.21 0.81 0.85
N GLY A 289 -18.10 2.00 0.25
CA GLY A 289 -18.21 2.20 -1.18
C GLY A 289 -17.21 1.36 -1.98
N LEU A 290 -15.94 1.39 -1.58
CA LEU A 290 -14.85 0.62 -2.18
C LEU A 290 -15.14 -0.89 -2.14
N THR A 291 -15.46 -1.42 -0.97
CA THR A 291 -15.63 -2.88 -0.77
C THR A 291 -16.84 -3.39 -1.55
N LEU A 292 -17.97 -2.68 -1.49
CA LEU A 292 -19.20 -3.05 -2.18
C LEU A 292 -18.98 -3.11 -3.70
N THR A 293 -18.32 -2.11 -4.26
CA THR A 293 -18.17 -2.01 -5.71
C THR A 293 -17.03 -2.89 -6.25
N THR A 294 -15.99 -3.16 -5.49
CA THR A 294 -14.87 -4.03 -5.91
C THR A 294 -15.37 -5.41 -6.33
N VAL A 295 -16.22 -6.03 -5.52
CA VAL A 295 -16.77 -7.37 -5.81
C VAL A 295 -17.71 -7.34 -7.00
N VAL A 296 -18.65 -6.40 -7.01
CA VAL A 296 -19.69 -6.30 -8.06
C VAL A 296 -19.06 -5.95 -9.40
N ALA A 297 -18.16 -4.96 -9.43
CA ALA A 297 -17.52 -4.50 -10.67
C ALA A 297 -16.57 -5.55 -11.25
N GLY A 298 -15.84 -6.28 -10.43
CA GLY A 298 -14.99 -7.39 -10.87
C GLY A 298 -15.80 -8.43 -11.63
N TRP A 299 -16.88 -8.89 -11.03
CA TRP A 299 -17.78 -9.87 -11.66
C TRP A 299 -18.42 -9.34 -12.96
N LEU A 300 -18.94 -8.11 -12.96
CA LEU A 300 -19.53 -7.48 -14.16
C LEU A 300 -18.50 -7.26 -15.27
N SER A 301 -17.29 -6.84 -14.92
CA SER A 301 -16.19 -6.62 -15.87
C SER A 301 -15.77 -7.92 -16.54
N ASP A 302 -15.62 -9.00 -15.77
CA ASP A 302 -15.26 -10.32 -16.31
C ASP A 302 -16.37 -10.86 -17.23
N ARG A 303 -17.63 -10.71 -16.84
CA ARG A 303 -18.78 -11.18 -17.65
C ARG A 303 -18.96 -10.37 -18.94
N SER A 304 -18.70 -9.07 -18.92
CA SER A 304 -18.88 -8.19 -20.08
C SER A 304 -17.68 -8.17 -21.03
N GLY A 305 -16.48 -8.48 -20.52
CA GLY A 305 -15.23 -8.35 -21.25
C GLY A 305 -14.83 -6.90 -21.62
N ARG A 306 -15.58 -5.88 -21.14
CA ARG A 306 -15.42 -4.46 -21.51
C ARG A 306 -14.65 -3.67 -20.44
N ARG A 307 -13.42 -4.05 -20.17
CA ARG A 307 -12.64 -3.48 -19.05
C ARG A 307 -12.43 -1.97 -19.10
N LYS A 308 -12.24 -1.41 -20.29
CA LYS A 308 -12.06 0.05 -20.45
C LYS A 308 -13.24 0.86 -19.95
N VAL A 309 -14.47 0.39 -20.24
CA VAL A 309 -15.70 1.07 -19.82
C VAL A 309 -15.75 1.22 -18.30
N PHE A 310 -15.37 0.17 -17.57
CA PHE A 310 -15.33 0.20 -16.10
C PHE A 310 -14.25 1.16 -15.57
N VAL A 311 -13.06 1.21 -16.20
CA VAL A 311 -12.00 2.16 -15.79
C VAL A 311 -12.45 3.60 -16.02
N ILE A 312 -13.11 3.89 -17.16
CA ILE A 312 -13.64 5.23 -17.44
C ILE A 312 -14.77 5.59 -16.46
N ALA A 313 -15.72 4.68 -16.25
CA ALA A 313 -16.80 4.89 -15.28
C ALA A 313 -16.28 5.13 -13.87
N ALA A 314 -15.26 4.36 -13.43
CA ALA A 314 -14.58 4.56 -12.18
C ALA A 314 -13.99 5.96 -12.05
N GLY A 315 -13.24 6.41 -13.08
CA GLY A 315 -12.66 7.75 -13.11
C GLY A 315 -13.69 8.86 -13.12
N VAL A 316 -14.81 8.68 -13.83
CA VAL A 316 -15.92 9.66 -13.84
C VAL A 316 -16.53 9.77 -12.44
N VAL A 317 -16.84 8.64 -11.78
CA VAL A 317 -17.40 8.64 -10.41
C VAL A 317 -16.44 9.31 -9.42
N MET A 318 -15.14 8.97 -9.46
CA MET A 318 -14.12 9.60 -8.62
C MET A 318 -13.97 11.10 -8.93
N GLY A 319 -13.98 11.47 -10.21
CA GLY A 319 -13.89 12.84 -10.66
C GLY A 319 -15.08 13.69 -10.20
N VAL A 320 -16.29 13.16 -10.32
CA VAL A 320 -17.51 13.81 -9.81
C VAL A 320 -17.44 13.99 -8.29
N ALA A 321 -17.03 12.95 -7.53
CA ALA A 321 -16.86 13.06 -6.08
C ALA A 321 -15.88 14.18 -5.70
N ALA A 322 -14.74 14.27 -6.39
CA ALA A 322 -13.76 15.33 -6.16
C ALA A 322 -14.30 16.71 -6.55
N LEU A 323 -15.02 16.85 -7.68
CA LEU A 323 -15.64 18.12 -8.08
C LEU A 323 -16.71 18.58 -7.11
N LEU A 324 -17.47 17.68 -6.49
CA LEU A 324 -18.44 18.04 -5.45
C LEU A 324 -17.71 18.67 -4.25
N LEU A 325 -16.59 18.10 -3.80
CA LEU A 325 -15.78 18.69 -2.72
C LEU A 325 -15.13 20.02 -3.10
N ALA A 326 -14.71 20.16 -4.37
CA ALA A 326 -14.16 21.41 -4.88
C ALA A 326 -15.22 22.54 -4.94
N ALA A 327 -16.45 22.20 -5.32
CA ALA A 327 -17.53 23.19 -5.51
C ALA A 327 -18.19 23.59 -4.18
N ALA A 328 -18.31 22.67 -3.22
CA ALA A 328 -18.98 22.90 -1.95
C ALA A 328 -18.24 22.14 -0.82
N PRO A 329 -17.22 22.74 -0.21
CA PRO A 329 -16.43 22.11 0.85
C PRO A 329 -17.16 22.14 2.20
N VAL A 330 -18.29 21.47 2.28
CA VAL A 330 -19.13 21.36 3.48
C VAL A 330 -19.34 19.90 3.89
N TRP A 331 -19.64 19.66 5.17
CA TRP A 331 -19.79 18.33 5.73
C TRP A 331 -20.79 17.45 4.97
N SER A 332 -21.97 17.98 4.66
CA SER A 332 -23.02 17.22 3.94
C SER A 332 -22.56 16.72 2.58
N VAL A 333 -21.76 17.51 1.87
CA VAL A 333 -21.17 17.10 0.60
C VAL A 333 -20.06 16.07 0.79
N ALA A 334 -19.23 16.23 1.84
CA ALA A 334 -18.17 15.26 2.15
C ALA A 334 -18.73 13.86 2.44
N VAL A 335 -19.84 13.78 3.18
CA VAL A 335 -20.56 12.53 3.48
C VAL A 335 -21.04 11.81 2.20
N VAL A 336 -21.44 12.55 1.16
CA VAL A 336 -21.85 11.99 -0.12
C VAL A 336 -20.65 11.67 -1.02
N ALA A 337 -19.64 12.53 -1.02
CA ALA A 337 -18.45 12.39 -1.87
C ALA A 337 -17.56 11.20 -1.45
N ALA A 338 -17.43 10.94 -0.15
CA ALA A 338 -16.58 9.88 0.36
C ALA A 338 -16.96 8.47 -0.16
N PRO A 339 -18.22 8.00 -0.04
CA PRO A 339 -18.62 6.70 -0.60
C PRO A 339 -18.54 6.66 -2.14
N LEU A 340 -18.79 7.78 -2.84
CA LEU A 340 -18.63 7.87 -4.29
C LEU A 340 -17.16 7.72 -4.70
N LEU A 341 -16.24 8.41 -4.02
CA LEU A 341 -14.80 8.27 -4.25
C LEU A 341 -14.34 6.84 -4.01
N GLY A 342 -14.77 6.24 -2.89
CA GLY A 342 -14.51 4.84 -2.57
C GLY A 342 -15.08 3.88 -3.61
N ALA A 343 -16.33 4.09 -4.03
CA ALA A 343 -16.99 3.26 -5.05
C ALA A 343 -16.24 3.29 -6.39
N GLY A 344 -15.87 4.48 -6.87
CA GLY A 344 -15.08 4.62 -8.08
C GLY A 344 -13.74 3.92 -7.97
N TYR A 345 -13.03 4.12 -6.86
CA TYR A 345 -11.74 3.48 -6.64
C TYR A 345 -11.84 1.94 -6.51
N GLY A 346 -12.91 1.41 -5.90
CA GLY A 346 -13.18 -0.02 -5.82
C GLY A 346 -13.41 -0.66 -7.20
N VAL A 347 -14.21 0.00 -8.07
CA VAL A 347 -14.38 -0.40 -9.47
C VAL A 347 -13.03 -0.44 -10.19
N TYR A 348 -12.24 0.62 -10.03
CA TYR A 348 -10.91 0.72 -10.63
C TYR A 348 -10.00 -0.42 -10.19
N LEU A 349 -9.82 -0.64 -8.88
CA LEU A 349 -8.92 -1.67 -8.33
C LEU A 349 -9.26 -3.07 -8.84
N SER A 350 -10.55 -3.42 -8.92
CA SER A 350 -10.98 -4.75 -9.36
C SER A 350 -10.67 -5.02 -10.83
N VAL A 351 -10.79 -3.98 -11.67
CA VAL A 351 -10.61 -4.11 -13.13
C VAL A 351 -9.15 -3.93 -13.56
N ASP A 352 -8.43 -3.04 -12.88
CA ASP A 352 -7.05 -2.69 -13.21
C ASP A 352 -6.08 -3.89 -13.08
N ALA A 353 -6.22 -4.69 -12.01
CA ALA A 353 -5.41 -5.90 -11.83
C ALA A 353 -5.57 -6.88 -13.02
N ALA A 354 -6.80 -7.04 -13.51
CA ALA A 354 -7.10 -7.89 -14.65
C ALA A 354 -6.65 -7.27 -15.98
N LEU A 355 -6.75 -5.95 -16.14
CA LEU A 355 -6.27 -5.22 -17.32
C LEU A 355 -4.76 -5.36 -17.46
N ILE A 356 -4.00 -5.17 -16.38
CA ILE A 356 -2.54 -5.28 -16.37
C ILE A 356 -2.08 -6.66 -16.81
N THR A 357 -2.73 -7.72 -16.33
CA THR A 357 -2.35 -9.09 -16.74
C THR A 357 -2.48 -9.33 -18.25
N GLN A 358 -3.34 -8.56 -18.94
CA GLN A 358 -3.52 -8.66 -20.39
C GLN A 358 -2.51 -7.86 -21.21
N VAL A 359 -1.92 -6.82 -20.63
CA VAL A 359 -0.94 -5.97 -21.32
C VAL A 359 0.50 -6.31 -20.97
N LEU A 360 0.76 -7.28 -20.09
CA LEU A 360 2.10 -7.74 -19.77
C LEU A 360 2.77 -8.34 -21.02
N PRO A 361 4.00 -7.86 -21.41
CA PRO A 361 4.61 -8.21 -22.69
C PRO A 361 4.94 -9.70 -22.83
N ALA A 362 5.78 -10.26 -21.99
CA ALA A 362 6.25 -11.63 -22.15
C ALA A 362 6.27 -12.41 -20.84
N ALA A 363 6.03 -13.73 -20.92
CA ALA A 363 6.04 -14.60 -19.74
C ALA A 363 7.41 -14.64 -19.04
N ALA A 364 8.51 -14.51 -19.79
CA ALA A 364 9.87 -14.56 -19.25
C ALA A 364 10.25 -13.33 -18.42
N ASP A 365 9.65 -12.16 -18.68
CA ASP A 365 9.98 -10.87 -18.06
C ASP A 365 8.94 -10.40 -17.04
N ARG A 366 7.93 -11.22 -16.75
CA ARG A 366 6.78 -10.86 -15.88
C ARG A 366 7.17 -10.27 -14.53
N ALA A 367 8.20 -10.81 -13.87
CA ALA A 367 8.63 -10.33 -12.57
C ALA A 367 9.19 -8.89 -12.65
N ARG A 368 9.96 -8.59 -13.71
CA ARG A 368 10.46 -7.23 -13.98
C ARG A 368 9.31 -6.27 -14.29
N ASP A 369 8.40 -6.69 -15.16
CA ASP A 369 7.28 -5.86 -15.62
C ASP A 369 6.30 -5.56 -14.49
N LEU A 370 6.03 -6.53 -13.60
CA LEU A 370 5.29 -6.31 -12.36
C LEU A 370 6.02 -5.37 -11.40
N GLY A 371 7.36 -5.41 -11.35
CA GLY A 371 8.15 -4.43 -10.60
C GLY A 371 7.95 -3.00 -11.11
N VAL A 372 7.94 -2.81 -12.43
CA VAL A 372 7.67 -1.50 -13.06
C VAL A 372 6.24 -1.03 -12.77
N ILE A 373 5.26 -1.93 -12.82
CA ILE A 373 3.86 -1.64 -12.45
C ILE A 373 3.75 -1.23 -10.98
N ASN A 374 4.52 -1.83 -10.07
CA ASN A 374 4.52 -1.45 -8.67
C ASN A 374 5.04 -0.02 -8.44
N ILE A 375 5.90 0.50 -9.30
CA ILE A 375 6.29 1.92 -9.25
C ILE A 375 5.07 2.82 -9.48
N ALA A 376 4.17 2.46 -10.41
CA ALA A 376 2.93 3.21 -10.64
C ALA A 376 1.97 3.20 -9.44
N ASN A 377 2.09 2.25 -8.51
CA ASN A 377 1.35 2.24 -7.26
C ASN A 377 2.01 3.09 -6.17
N SER A 378 3.33 3.00 -6.05
CA SER A 378 4.05 3.60 -4.93
C SER A 378 4.52 5.03 -5.21
N ALA A 379 4.86 5.37 -6.47
CA ALA A 379 5.28 6.73 -6.81
C ALA A 379 4.21 7.81 -6.54
N PRO A 380 2.90 7.57 -6.74
CA PRO A 380 1.85 8.51 -6.32
C PRO A 380 1.85 8.84 -4.82
N GLN A 381 2.23 7.90 -3.97
CA GLN A 381 2.35 8.14 -2.52
C GLN A 381 3.51 9.10 -2.19
N VAL A 382 4.57 9.11 -3.02
CA VAL A 382 5.68 10.06 -2.91
C VAL A 382 5.29 11.43 -3.45
N LEU A 383 4.68 11.44 -4.64
CA LEU A 383 4.36 12.66 -5.37
C LEU A 383 3.11 13.35 -4.85
N GLY A 384 2.16 12.61 -4.27
CA GLY A 384 0.94 13.15 -3.69
C GLY A 384 1.20 14.32 -2.75
N PRO A 385 1.98 14.14 -1.66
CA PRO A 385 2.35 15.22 -0.75
C PRO A 385 3.03 16.39 -1.45
N ALA A 386 4.00 16.10 -2.33
CA ALA A 386 4.78 17.12 -3.04
C ALA A 386 3.92 17.98 -3.99
N ILE A 387 2.83 17.42 -4.52
CA ILE A 387 1.88 18.12 -5.37
C ILE A 387 0.79 18.82 -4.56
N SER A 388 0.27 18.16 -3.53
CA SER A 388 -0.85 18.68 -2.72
C SER A 388 -0.47 19.95 -1.95
N ALA A 389 0.70 19.98 -1.31
CA ALA A 389 1.09 21.10 -0.46
C ALA A 389 1.17 22.44 -1.24
N PRO A 390 1.86 22.55 -2.38
CA PRO A 390 1.85 23.79 -3.17
C PRO A 390 0.45 24.21 -3.64
N ILE A 391 -0.41 23.24 -3.97
CA ILE A 391 -1.79 23.55 -4.40
C ILE A 391 -2.57 24.15 -3.24
N VAL A 392 -2.51 23.52 -2.06
CA VAL A 392 -3.24 24.01 -0.88
C VAL A 392 -2.71 25.36 -0.41
N VAL A 393 -1.38 25.54 -0.39
CA VAL A 393 -0.76 26.76 0.18
C VAL A 393 -0.80 27.94 -0.80
N HIS A 394 -0.65 27.71 -2.12
CA HIS A 394 -0.39 28.78 -3.10
C HIS A 394 -1.38 28.87 -4.26
N LEU A 395 -2.17 27.84 -4.55
CA LEU A 395 -2.96 27.75 -5.78
C LEU A 395 -4.49 27.71 -5.54
N GLY A 396 -4.97 28.08 -4.37
CA GLY A 396 -6.42 28.20 -4.10
C GLY A 396 -6.99 27.20 -3.12
N GLY A 397 -6.15 26.66 -2.22
CA GLY A 397 -6.61 25.88 -1.08
C GLY A 397 -7.10 24.48 -1.40
N TYR A 398 -7.92 23.94 -0.52
CA TYR A 398 -8.51 22.60 -0.69
C TYR A 398 -9.45 22.46 -1.89
N PRO A 399 -10.27 23.49 -2.27
CA PRO A 399 -11.05 23.43 -3.51
C PRO A 399 -10.18 23.19 -4.75
N ALA A 400 -9.03 23.87 -4.86
CA ALA A 400 -8.09 23.68 -5.97
C ALA A 400 -7.46 22.27 -5.92
N LEU A 401 -7.16 21.73 -4.74
CA LEU A 401 -6.66 20.36 -4.59
C LEU A 401 -7.68 19.34 -5.10
N TYR A 402 -8.95 19.48 -4.76
CA TYR A 402 -10.00 18.56 -5.23
C TYR A 402 -10.30 18.75 -6.73
N ALA A 403 -10.19 19.95 -7.27
CA ALA A 403 -10.27 20.18 -8.72
C ALA A 403 -9.09 19.50 -9.46
N ALA A 404 -7.88 19.61 -8.93
CA ALA A 404 -6.70 18.88 -9.45
C ALA A 404 -6.87 17.37 -9.35
N THR A 405 -7.42 16.86 -8.23
CA THR A 405 -7.78 15.46 -8.05
C THR A 405 -8.72 14.97 -9.15
N ALA A 406 -9.77 15.71 -9.42
CA ALA A 406 -10.73 15.40 -10.50
C ALA A 406 -10.04 15.38 -11.86
N LEU A 407 -9.26 16.42 -12.19
CA LEU A 407 -8.55 16.53 -13.47
C LEU A 407 -7.61 15.34 -13.70
N VAL A 408 -6.77 15.02 -12.72
CA VAL A 408 -5.78 13.93 -12.80
C VAL A 408 -6.47 12.58 -12.95
N THR A 409 -7.55 12.34 -12.18
CA THR A 409 -8.31 11.08 -12.21
C THR A 409 -9.04 10.90 -13.55
N LEU A 410 -9.73 11.96 -14.03
CA LEU A 410 -10.44 11.93 -15.33
C LEU A 410 -9.46 11.74 -16.49
N LEU A 411 -8.33 12.45 -16.47
CA LEU A 411 -7.28 12.28 -17.48
C LEU A 411 -6.74 10.86 -17.47
N GLY A 412 -6.38 10.34 -16.27
CA GLY A 412 -5.87 8.98 -16.11
C GLY A 412 -6.83 7.94 -16.66
N SER A 413 -8.11 8.04 -16.31
CA SER A 413 -9.13 7.08 -16.78
C SER A 413 -9.42 7.21 -18.28
N ALA A 414 -9.37 8.41 -18.85
CA ALA A 414 -9.56 8.61 -20.29
C ALA A 414 -8.40 8.03 -21.12
N LEU A 415 -7.17 8.05 -20.59
CA LEU A 415 -5.99 7.50 -21.28
C LEU A 415 -6.06 5.98 -21.48
N VAL A 416 -6.92 5.25 -20.75
CA VAL A 416 -7.17 3.82 -20.99
C VAL A 416 -7.64 3.55 -22.43
N LEU A 417 -8.26 4.52 -23.08
CA LEU A 417 -8.68 4.40 -24.49
C LEU A 417 -7.50 4.22 -25.46
N LYS A 418 -6.30 4.63 -25.09
CA LYS A 418 -5.07 4.47 -25.91
C LYS A 418 -4.57 3.02 -25.93
N ILE A 419 -4.97 2.19 -24.99
CA ILE A 419 -4.62 0.76 -24.95
C ILE A 419 -5.40 0.04 -26.07
N ARG A 420 -4.71 -0.65 -26.99
CA ARG A 420 -5.34 -1.27 -28.16
C ARG A 420 -5.69 -2.75 -27.94
N THR A 421 -4.92 -3.46 -27.14
CA THR A 421 -5.05 -4.92 -26.93
C THR A 421 -6.22 -5.31 -26.01
N VAL A 422 -6.77 -4.38 -25.25
CA VAL A 422 -7.88 -4.62 -24.31
C VAL A 422 -9.16 -3.96 -24.83
N ARG A 423 -10.31 -4.60 -24.59
CA ARG A 423 -11.65 -4.05 -24.92
C ARG A 423 -12.33 -3.41 -23.72
#